data_94acf58538009efd5affa6fd11889d59
#
_entry.id   94acf58538009efd5affa6fd11889d59
#
_cell.length_a   1.000
_cell.length_b   1.000
_cell.length_c   1.000
_cell.angle_alpha   90.00
_cell.angle_beta   90.00
_cell.angle_gamma   90.00
#
_symmetry.space_group_name_H-M   'P 1'
#
loop_
_entity.id
_entity.type
_entity.pdbx_description
1 polymer ?
#
loop_
_entity_poly.entity_id
_entity_poly.type
_entity_poly.pdbx_seq_one_letter_code
_entity_poly.pdbx_strand_id
1 'polypeptide(L)'
;MKRILAMLSAVMLLCTLTACAEAENQSGSHSSQTVQGENASEDEISSMPDESKSTVHEKSRVLVAYFSTTGNTEHVAQYVQTVLDADLYEIVPEEPYTDNDLDYSNGDCRANLEQNDPDARPTIAGTLEHPEDYDVVFLGYPIWWGQAPKIMQTFLG
;
A
#
# COMPACT_ATOMS: atom_id res chain seq x y z
N MET A 1 30.47 -33.73 -36.25
CA MET A 1 29.78 -35.02 -36.46
C MET A 1 29.30 -35.53 -35.10
N LYS A 2 28.06 -35.42 -34.80
CA LYS A 2 27.17 -36.42 -34.16
C LYS A 2 25.87 -35.74 -33.79
N ARG A 3 24.84 -36.14 -34.49
CA ARG A 3 23.43 -35.81 -34.31
C ARG A 3 22.86 -36.65 -33.16
N ILE A 4 22.05 -36.07 -32.31
CA ILE A 4 21.04 -36.75 -31.48
C ILE A 4 19.88 -35.77 -31.37
N LEU A 5 18.90 -35.83 -32.16
CA LEU A 5 17.65 -36.58 -32.33
C LEU A 5 16.69 -36.40 -31.12
N ALA A 6 15.63 -35.74 -31.44
CA ALA A 6 14.35 -35.50 -30.80
C ALA A 6 13.84 -36.52 -29.80
N MET A 7 13.12 -36.06 -28.80
CA MET A 7 11.92 -36.72 -28.30
C MET A 7 10.89 -35.61 -27.90
N LEU A 8 9.87 -35.53 -28.75
CA LEU A 8 8.57 -34.96 -28.39
C LEU A 8 7.92 -35.83 -27.33
N SER A 9 7.41 -35.26 -26.29
CA SER A 9 6.36 -35.90 -25.47
C SER A 9 5.29 -34.83 -25.20
N ALA A 10 4.23 -34.95 -26.01
CA ALA A 10 2.97 -34.26 -25.81
C ALA A 10 2.24 -34.95 -24.65
N VAL A 11 2.00 -34.25 -23.55
CA VAL A 11 1.01 -34.64 -22.55
C VAL A 11 -0.14 -33.64 -22.62
N MET A 12 -1.18 -34.13 -23.29
CA MET A 12 -2.50 -33.52 -23.35
C MET A 12 -3.24 -33.87 -22.08
N LEU A 13 -3.46 -32.95 -21.18
CA LEU A 13 -4.32 -33.14 -20.02
C LEU A 13 -5.61 -32.34 -20.22
N LEU A 14 -6.68 -33.08 -20.59
CA LEU A 14 -8.05 -32.60 -20.54
C LEU A 14 -8.42 -32.35 -19.06
N CYS A 15 -8.79 -31.17 -18.69
CA CYS A 15 -9.58 -30.93 -17.48
C CYS A 15 -10.96 -30.43 -17.86
N THR A 16 -11.91 -31.27 -17.52
CA THR A 16 -13.34 -31.17 -17.69
C THR A 16 -13.93 -30.01 -16.89
N LEU A 17 -14.78 -29.24 -17.57
CA LEU A 17 -15.70 -28.28 -17.01
C LEU A 17 -16.74 -29.00 -16.14
N THR A 18 -16.87 -28.58 -14.89
CA THR A 18 -18.05 -28.88 -14.09
C THR A 18 -18.73 -27.58 -13.73
N ALA A 19 -19.84 -27.32 -14.38
CA ALA A 19 -20.80 -26.30 -14.06
C ALA A 19 -21.74 -26.82 -12.97
N CYS A 20 -22.01 -26.03 -11.95
CA CYS A 20 -23.18 -26.05 -11.07
C CYS A 20 -23.48 -24.62 -10.72
N ALA A 21 -24.49 -24.04 -11.31
CA ALA A 21 -25.94 -24.15 -11.05
C ALA A 21 -26.37 -23.22 -9.89
N GLU A 22 -27.15 -22.28 -10.33
CA GLU A 22 -27.96 -21.29 -9.61
C GLU A 22 -28.75 -21.86 -8.41
N ALA A 23 -28.92 -21.02 -7.41
CA ALA A 23 -30.10 -21.06 -6.57
C ALA A 23 -30.53 -19.63 -6.22
N GLU A 24 -31.59 -19.21 -6.86
CA GLU A 24 -32.42 -18.08 -6.49
C GLU A 24 -33.19 -18.37 -5.20
N ASN A 25 -33.62 -17.27 -4.58
CA ASN A 25 -34.89 -17.10 -3.86
C ASN A 25 -34.67 -16.80 -2.37
N GLN A 26 -35.36 -15.87 -1.69
CA GLN A 26 -36.66 -15.26 -1.83
C GLN A 26 -36.75 -14.05 -0.88
N SER A 27 -37.46 -13.05 -1.34
CA SER A 27 -38.23 -12.02 -0.67
C SER A 27 -38.91 -12.46 0.64
N GLY A 28 -38.80 -11.65 1.68
CA GLY A 28 -39.56 -11.76 2.92
C GLY A 28 -39.91 -10.38 3.48
N SER A 29 -41.00 -9.83 3.01
CA SER A 29 -41.71 -8.65 3.51
C SER A 29 -42.52 -9.04 4.75
N HIS A 30 -42.40 -8.33 5.86
CA HIS A 30 -43.45 -8.18 6.89
C HIS A 30 -43.11 -6.94 7.74
N SER A 31 -43.82 -5.91 7.59
CA SER A 31 -45.13 -5.58 8.16
C SER A 31 -45.04 -4.85 9.49
N SER A 32 -45.50 -3.64 9.42
CA SER A 32 -45.77 -2.64 10.47
C SER A 32 -46.48 -3.21 11.68
N GLN A 33 -46.11 -2.71 12.86
CA GLN A 33 -47.10 -2.47 13.93
C GLN A 33 -46.80 -1.17 14.68
N THR A 34 -47.74 -0.27 14.51
CA THR A 34 -47.97 0.96 15.28
C THR A 34 -48.60 0.58 16.60
N VAL A 35 -48.05 1.09 17.70
CA VAL A 35 -48.84 1.25 18.94
C VAL A 35 -48.57 2.63 19.51
N GLN A 36 -49.61 3.45 19.51
CA GLN A 36 -49.74 4.69 20.26
C GLN A 36 -49.96 4.41 21.76
N GLY A 37 -49.41 5.28 22.58
CA GLY A 37 -49.72 5.37 23.99
C GLY A 37 -49.17 6.66 24.59
N GLU A 38 -50.03 7.69 24.67
CA GLU A 38 -49.81 8.93 25.43
C GLU A 38 -49.62 8.64 26.92
N ASN A 39 -48.72 9.32 27.63
CA ASN A 39 -49.14 10.25 28.67
C ASN A 39 -47.98 11.10 29.23
N ALA A 40 -48.31 12.33 29.50
CA ALA A 40 -47.48 13.41 30.02
C ALA A 40 -47.04 13.19 31.47
N SER A 41 -45.86 13.70 31.82
CA SER A 41 -45.65 14.40 33.10
C SER A 41 -44.42 15.29 33.01
N GLU A 42 -44.66 16.56 33.28
CA GLU A 42 -43.67 17.63 33.44
C GLU A 42 -42.85 17.43 34.71
N ASP A 43 -41.65 17.97 34.66
CA ASP A 43 -40.81 18.63 35.67
C ASP A 43 -39.47 17.94 35.91
N GLU A 44 -38.45 18.55 35.53
CA GLU A 44 -37.39 19.22 36.30
C GLU A 44 -36.23 19.64 35.36
N ILE A 45 -36.08 20.95 35.29
CA ILE A 45 -34.89 21.62 34.70
C ILE A 45 -33.72 21.40 35.65
N SER A 46 -32.81 20.50 35.31
CA SER A 46 -31.50 20.47 35.92
C SER A 46 -30.46 20.84 34.84
N SER A 47 -29.87 22.01 35.07
CA SER A 47 -28.81 22.62 34.32
C SER A 47 -27.64 21.68 34.13
N MET A 48 -27.48 21.14 32.92
CA MET A 48 -26.22 20.53 32.48
C MET A 48 -25.27 21.63 32.02
N PRO A 49 -23.98 21.59 32.43
CA PRO A 49 -22.98 22.52 31.87
C PRO A 49 -22.80 22.18 30.41
N ASP A 50 -22.95 23.18 29.59
CA ASP A 50 -22.53 23.19 28.15
C ASP A 50 -20.99 23.09 28.09
N GLU A 51 -20.45 21.87 28.14
CA GLU A 51 -19.09 21.60 27.71
C GLU A 51 -19.10 21.18 26.23
N SER A 52 -19.60 22.06 25.39
CA SER A 52 -19.24 22.04 23.96
C SER A 52 -17.79 22.48 23.82
N LYS A 53 -16.87 21.69 24.36
CA LYS A 53 -15.46 21.74 23.95
C LYS A 53 -15.37 21.11 22.58
N SER A 54 -15.65 21.91 21.55
CA SER A 54 -15.27 21.59 20.17
C SER A 54 -13.75 21.40 20.17
N THR A 55 -13.32 20.15 20.40
CA THR A 55 -11.99 19.74 20.00
C THR A 55 -11.99 19.79 18.48
N VAL A 56 -11.47 20.88 17.93
CA VAL A 56 -11.02 20.89 16.55
C VAL A 56 -9.99 19.77 16.49
N HIS A 57 -10.38 18.62 15.93
CA HIS A 57 -9.43 17.60 15.52
C HIS A 57 -8.67 18.24 14.38
N GLU A 58 -7.49 18.77 14.66
CA GLU A 58 -6.55 19.10 13.62
C GLU A 58 -6.37 17.83 12.80
N LYS A 59 -6.62 17.94 11.48
CA LYS A 59 -6.43 16.82 10.55
C LYS A 59 -4.95 16.44 10.61
N SER A 60 -4.65 15.20 11.00
CA SER A 60 -3.29 14.69 11.00
C SER A 60 -2.65 14.86 9.62
N ARG A 61 -1.45 15.42 9.59
CA ARG A 61 -0.66 15.52 8.35
C ARG A 61 0.00 14.17 8.05
N VAL A 62 -0.29 13.64 6.89
CA VAL A 62 0.18 12.34 6.44
C VAL A 62 1.10 12.51 5.25
N LEU A 63 2.25 11.84 5.28
CA LEU A 63 3.18 11.75 4.17
C LEU A 63 3.21 10.32 3.64
N VAL A 64 3.25 10.16 2.32
CA VAL A 64 3.63 8.92 1.64
C VAL A 64 4.98 9.15 0.98
N ALA A 65 6.06 8.64 1.58
CA ALA A 65 7.40 8.64 1.01
C ALA A 65 7.67 7.31 0.31
N TYR A 66 8.13 7.32 -0.94
CA TYR A 66 8.33 6.09 -1.68
C TYR A 66 9.59 6.09 -2.54
N PHE A 67 10.13 4.90 -2.76
CA PHE A 67 11.16 4.60 -3.75
C PHE A 67 10.59 3.63 -4.79
N SER A 68 10.78 3.93 -6.07
CA SER A 68 10.34 3.06 -7.17
C SER A 68 11.30 3.14 -8.35
N THR A 69 11.66 1.99 -8.95
CA THR A 69 12.51 1.92 -10.14
C THR A 69 11.73 1.57 -11.40
N THR A 70 10.60 0.87 -11.26
CA THR A 70 9.79 0.37 -12.38
C THR A 70 8.36 0.91 -12.40
N GLY A 71 8.05 1.87 -11.52
CA GLY A 71 6.72 2.48 -11.41
C GLY A 71 5.71 1.71 -10.56
N ASN A 72 5.93 0.43 -10.25
CA ASN A 72 4.95 -0.37 -9.51
C ASN A 72 4.68 0.19 -8.10
N THR A 73 5.73 0.51 -7.35
CA THR A 73 5.59 1.10 -6.01
C THR A 73 5.03 2.51 -6.08
N GLU A 74 5.41 3.27 -7.10
CA GLU A 74 4.87 4.61 -7.37
C GLU A 74 3.35 4.58 -7.51
N HIS A 75 2.80 3.69 -8.35
CA HIS A 75 1.34 3.57 -8.52
C HIS A 75 0.62 3.27 -7.20
N VAL A 76 1.20 2.40 -6.36
CA VAL A 76 0.63 2.11 -5.04
C VAL A 76 0.71 3.33 -4.13
N ALA A 77 1.84 4.05 -4.12
CA ALA A 77 2.03 5.25 -3.33
C ALA A 77 1.02 6.36 -3.72
N GLN A 78 0.82 6.59 -5.01
CA GLN A 78 -0.18 7.53 -5.54
C GLN A 78 -1.61 7.16 -5.13
N TYR A 79 -1.94 5.86 -5.14
CA TYR A 79 -3.24 5.39 -4.67
C TYR A 79 -3.44 5.66 -3.17
N VAL A 80 -2.45 5.32 -2.33
CA VAL A 80 -2.48 5.58 -0.89
C VAL A 80 -2.58 7.08 -0.60
N GLN A 81 -1.79 7.89 -1.29
CA GLN A 81 -1.83 9.35 -1.22
C GLN A 81 -3.25 9.90 -1.48
N THR A 82 -3.90 9.40 -2.53
CA THR A 82 -5.25 9.83 -2.90
C THR A 82 -6.29 9.43 -1.83
N VAL A 83 -6.20 8.21 -1.30
CA VAL A 83 -7.16 7.70 -0.30
C VAL A 83 -7.04 8.43 1.03
N LEU A 84 -5.81 8.79 1.43
CA LEU A 84 -5.53 9.43 2.71
C LEU A 84 -5.51 10.97 2.63
N ASP A 85 -5.62 11.54 1.43
CA ASP A 85 -5.40 12.98 1.19
C ASP A 85 -4.05 13.42 1.79
N ALA A 86 -2.99 12.66 1.47
CA ALA A 86 -1.65 12.80 2.01
C ALA A 86 -0.73 13.59 1.08
N ASP A 87 0.37 14.10 1.61
CA ASP A 87 1.48 14.60 0.80
C ASP A 87 2.27 13.41 0.21
N LEU A 88 2.89 13.60 -0.95
CA LEU A 88 3.67 12.57 -1.65
C LEU A 88 5.11 13.01 -1.82
N TYR A 89 6.07 12.14 -1.48
CA TYR A 89 7.50 12.38 -1.66
C TYR A 89 8.18 11.19 -2.32
N GLU A 90 8.80 11.40 -3.47
CA GLU A 90 9.62 10.40 -4.14
C GLU A 90 11.06 10.43 -3.63
N ILE A 91 11.55 9.28 -3.19
CA ILE A 91 12.97 9.08 -2.83
C ILE A 91 13.72 8.78 -4.13
N VAL A 92 14.36 9.79 -4.68
CA VAL A 92 15.08 9.71 -5.96
C VAL A 92 16.56 9.43 -5.69
N PRO A 93 17.14 8.34 -6.22
CA PRO A 93 18.57 8.14 -6.14
C PRO A 93 19.32 9.18 -6.99
N GLU A 94 20.45 9.69 -6.50
CA GLU A 94 21.29 10.64 -7.25
C GLU A 94 21.78 10.03 -8.57
N GLU A 95 22.11 8.73 -8.56
CA GLU A 95 22.37 7.94 -9.75
C GLU A 95 21.19 7.01 -9.99
N PRO A 96 20.33 7.26 -11.00
CA PRO A 96 19.22 6.39 -11.34
C PRO A 96 19.67 4.96 -11.64
N TYR A 97 18.86 3.96 -11.21
CA TYR A 97 19.12 2.57 -11.55
C TYR A 97 18.75 2.31 -13.02
N THR A 98 19.69 1.70 -13.74
CA THR A 98 19.47 1.22 -15.12
C THR A 98 18.94 -0.22 -15.12
N ASP A 99 18.49 -0.71 -16.29
CA ASP A 99 18.08 -2.11 -16.43
C ASP A 99 19.21 -3.08 -16.06
N ASN A 100 20.46 -2.72 -16.36
CA ASN A 100 21.63 -3.53 -15.98
C ASN A 100 21.87 -3.54 -14.47
N ASP A 101 21.58 -2.45 -13.79
CA ASP A 101 21.70 -2.35 -12.33
C ASP A 101 20.64 -3.20 -11.61
N LEU A 102 19.56 -3.52 -12.30
CA LEU A 102 18.42 -4.30 -11.81
C LEU A 102 18.36 -5.72 -12.38
N ASP A 103 19.38 -6.16 -13.10
CA ASP A 103 19.43 -7.52 -13.67
C ASP A 103 19.68 -8.56 -12.55
N TYR A 104 18.61 -9.07 -11.98
CA TYR A 104 18.63 -10.07 -10.90
C TYR A 104 19.26 -11.42 -11.29
N SER A 105 19.50 -11.65 -12.58
CA SER A 105 20.24 -12.82 -13.07
C SER A 105 21.76 -12.64 -12.97
N ASN A 106 22.22 -11.39 -12.82
CA ASN A 106 23.62 -11.02 -12.66
C ASN A 106 23.92 -10.74 -11.19
N GLY A 107 24.72 -11.63 -10.55
CA GLY A 107 25.13 -11.47 -9.18
C GLY A 107 25.99 -10.22 -8.90
N ASP A 108 26.57 -9.63 -9.94
CA ASP A 108 27.41 -8.43 -9.85
C ASP A 108 26.62 -7.14 -10.26
N CYS A 109 25.31 -7.21 -10.42
CA CYS A 109 24.53 -6.01 -10.68
C CYS A 109 24.54 -5.08 -9.45
N ARG A 110 24.42 -3.78 -9.68
CA ARG A 110 24.49 -2.75 -8.63
C ARG A 110 23.52 -3.03 -7.48
N ALA A 111 22.28 -3.35 -7.76
CA ALA A 111 21.27 -3.62 -6.75
C ALA A 111 21.65 -4.81 -5.86
N ASN A 112 22.24 -5.88 -6.44
CA ASN A 112 22.72 -7.03 -5.67
C ASN A 112 23.95 -6.69 -4.82
N LEU A 113 24.91 -5.96 -5.39
CA LEU A 113 26.10 -5.53 -4.64
C LEU A 113 25.71 -4.65 -3.45
N GLU A 114 24.84 -3.67 -3.64
CA GLU A 114 24.33 -2.82 -2.57
C GLU A 114 23.61 -3.64 -1.48
N GLN A 115 22.72 -4.58 -1.87
CA GLN A 115 21.99 -5.40 -0.89
C GLN A 115 22.90 -6.28 -0.03
N ASN A 116 24.02 -6.75 -0.58
CA ASN A 116 24.99 -7.58 0.14
C ASN A 116 26.01 -6.77 0.94
N ASP A 117 26.09 -5.47 0.75
CA ASP A 117 26.95 -4.58 1.53
C ASP A 117 26.14 -3.97 2.72
N PRO A 118 26.46 -4.30 3.98
CA PRO A 118 25.77 -3.73 5.13
C PRO A 118 25.94 -2.22 5.24
N ASP A 119 27.03 -1.68 4.70
CA ASP A 119 27.39 -0.27 4.80
C ASP A 119 26.94 0.55 3.57
N ALA A 120 26.35 -0.09 2.55
CA ALA A 120 25.87 0.61 1.38
C ALA A 120 24.82 1.67 1.75
N ARG A 121 25.06 2.88 1.28
CA ARG A 121 24.17 4.06 1.45
C ARG A 121 24.07 4.81 0.12
N PRO A 122 23.25 4.32 -0.84
CA PRO A 122 23.04 5.03 -2.09
C PRO A 122 22.57 6.46 -1.82
N THR A 123 23.21 7.43 -2.48
CA THR A 123 22.92 8.85 -2.29
C THR A 123 21.55 9.19 -2.87
N ILE A 124 20.82 10.07 -2.17
CA ILE A 124 19.49 10.56 -2.55
C ILE A 124 19.64 11.98 -3.14
N ALA A 125 18.99 12.20 -4.27
CA ALA A 125 18.86 13.52 -4.86
C ALA A 125 17.78 14.33 -4.11
N GLY A 126 18.14 15.47 -3.59
CA GLY A 126 17.25 16.34 -2.83
C GLY A 126 17.08 15.93 -1.37
N THR A 127 16.19 16.61 -0.70
CA THR A 127 15.93 16.43 0.74
C THR A 127 14.44 16.61 0.99
N LEU A 128 13.86 15.83 1.88
CA LEU A 128 12.53 16.08 2.39
C LEU A 128 12.60 17.26 3.35
N GLU A 129 11.91 18.35 3.00
CA GLU A 129 11.83 19.52 3.85
C GLU A 129 10.77 19.33 4.93
N HIS A 130 11.07 19.75 6.15
CA HIS A 130 10.14 19.73 7.29
C HIS A 130 9.50 18.38 7.58
N PRO A 131 10.27 17.27 7.71
CA PRO A 131 9.72 15.97 8.06
C PRO A 131 8.98 15.97 9.41
N GLU A 132 9.36 16.87 10.31
CA GLU A 132 8.75 17.08 11.62
C GLU A 132 7.29 17.57 11.57
N ASP A 133 6.84 18.06 10.43
CA ASP A 133 5.48 18.54 10.24
C ASP A 133 4.46 17.39 10.04
N TYR A 134 4.92 16.16 9.87
CA TYR A 134 4.06 15.02 9.62
C TYR A 134 3.82 14.17 10.86
N ASP A 135 2.56 13.86 11.14
CA ASP A 135 2.17 12.98 12.25
C ASP A 135 2.33 11.50 11.89
N VAL A 136 2.18 11.17 10.61
CA VAL A 136 2.26 9.81 10.08
C VAL A 136 3.03 9.80 8.76
N VAL A 137 3.98 8.86 8.64
CA VAL A 137 4.74 8.64 7.41
C VAL A 137 4.53 7.20 6.95
N PHE A 138 3.98 7.03 5.75
CA PHE A 138 3.94 5.74 5.04
C PHE A 138 5.19 5.61 4.18
N LEU A 139 5.84 4.44 4.25
CA LEU A 139 7.02 4.14 3.44
C LEU A 139 6.68 3.10 2.38
N GLY A 140 6.80 3.47 1.10
CA GLY A 140 6.62 2.60 -0.05
C GLY A 140 7.96 2.22 -0.69
N TYR A 141 8.23 0.93 -0.87
CA TYR A 141 9.44 0.46 -1.54
C TYR A 141 9.27 -0.94 -2.13
N PRO A 142 10.01 -1.30 -3.20
CA PRO A 142 10.03 -2.66 -3.70
C PRO A 142 10.80 -3.58 -2.75
N ILE A 143 10.47 -4.86 -2.74
CA ILE A 143 11.22 -5.85 -1.96
C ILE A 143 12.35 -6.42 -2.84
N TRP A 144 13.60 -6.18 -2.45
CA TRP A 144 14.78 -6.71 -3.12
C TRP A 144 15.42 -7.80 -2.24
N TRP A 145 15.49 -9.04 -2.74
CA TRP A 145 16.00 -10.22 -2.01
C TRP A 145 15.42 -10.35 -0.58
N GLY A 146 14.12 -10.09 -0.44
CA GLY A 146 13.42 -10.21 0.86
C GLY A 146 13.63 -9.04 1.82
N GLN A 147 14.27 -7.95 1.39
CA GLN A 147 14.61 -6.80 2.22
C GLN A 147 14.21 -5.47 1.53
N ALA A 148 14.19 -4.38 2.29
CA ALA A 148 14.12 -3.03 1.74
C ALA A 148 15.42 -2.69 0.99
N PRO A 149 15.35 -1.95 -0.14
CA PRO A 149 16.54 -1.45 -0.81
C PRO A 149 17.38 -0.56 0.11
N LYS A 150 18.70 -0.57 -0.08
CA LYS A 150 19.62 0.18 0.79
C LYS A 150 19.40 1.69 0.80
N ILE A 151 18.83 2.25 -0.26
CA ILE A 151 18.45 3.67 -0.30
C ILE A 151 17.43 4.04 0.79
N MET A 152 16.60 3.08 1.25
CA MET A 152 15.69 3.32 2.36
C MET A 152 16.43 3.54 3.67
N GLN A 153 17.58 2.91 3.86
CA GLN A 153 18.44 3.16 5.02
C GLN A 153 19.06 4.56 4.96
N THR A 154 19.42 5.03 3.76
CA THR A 154 19.90 6.41 3.58
C THR A 154 18.80 7.42 3.91
N PHE A 155 17.57 7.14 3.51
CA PHE A 155 16.42 8.02 3.77
C PHE A 155 16.07 8.14 5.25
N LEU A 156 16.25 7.06 6.00
CA LEU A 156 15.90 7.02 7.42
C LEU A 156 17.02 7.49 8.36
N GLY A 157 18.22 7.81 7.82
CA GLY A 157 19.36 8.34 8.58
C GLY A 157 20.25 7.25 9.10
#